data_2d92bc655b736a36538938b2b8f1c478
#
_entry.id   2d92bc655b736a36538938b2b8f1c478
#
_cell.length_a   1.000
_cell.length_b   1.000
_cell.length_c   1.000
_cell.angle_alpha   90.00
_cell.angle_beta   90.00
_cell.angle_gamma   90.00
#
_symmetry.space_group_name_H-M   'P 1'
#
loop_
_entity.id
_entity.type
_entity.pdbx_description
1 polymer ?
#
loop_
_entity_poly.entity_id
_entity_poly.type
_entity_poly.pdbx_seq_one_letter_code
_entity_poly.pdbx_strand_id
1 'polypeptide(L)'
;LALEYIKAHASLLNLDEEIFDNWNIHVHVPEGAIPKDGPSAGITMATSLASALTQRKVKANLAMTGEITLRGKVLPVGGIKEKILAAKRAGIKEIIMSAENKKNIDEIQDIYLKGLTFHYVNDVKEVFAIALTQEKVADAIDLSVKKANQE
;
A
#
# COMPACT_ATOMS: atom_id res chain seq x y z
N LEU A 1 11.35 4.05 -5.05
CA LEU A 1 10.56 3.34 -6.07
C LEU A 1 9.05 3.62 -5.93
N ALA A 2 8.50 3.54 -4.72
CA ALA A 2 7.09 3.85 -4.47
C ALA A 2 6.74 5.30 -4.81
N LEU A 3 7.60 6.23 -4.45
CA LEU A 3 7.39 7.66 -4.74
C LEU A 3 7.45 7.94 -6.24
N GLU A 4 8.39 7.35 -6.96
CA GLU A 4 8.50 7.49 -8.41
C GLU A 4 7.26 6.95 -9.12
N TYR A 5 6.72 5.81 -8.64
CA TYR A 5 5.47 5.28 -9.16
C TYR A 5 4.31 6.27 -9.00
N ILE A 6 4.16 6.84 -7.82
CA ILE A 6 3.08 7.81 -7.53
C ILE A 6 3.23 9.07 -8.36
N LYS A 7 4.45 9.60 -8.52
CA LYS A 7 4.71 10.76 -9.39
C LYS A 7 4.31 10.48 -10.84
N ALA A 8 4.65 9.29 -11.35
CA ALA A 8 4.33 8.90 -12.72
C ALA A 8 2.83 8.64 -12.95
N HIS A 9 2.08 8.34 -11.88
CA HIS A 9 0.68 7.95 -11.95
C HIS A 9 -0.24 8.85 -11.08
N ALA A 10 0.15 10.10 -10.88
CA ALA A 10 -0.59 11.05 -10.05
C ALA A 10 -2.06 11.20 -10.49
N SER A 11 -2.35 11.11 -11.77
CA SER A 11 -3.69 11.19 -12.34
C SER A 11 -4.63 10.08 -11.85
N LEU A 12 -4.11 8.88 -11.56
CA LEU A 12 -4.89 7.78 -11.01
C LEU A 12 -5.46 8.08 -9.63
N LEU A 13 -4.81 8.96 -8.89
CA LEU A 13 -5.19 9.38 -7.55
C LEU A 13 -5.84 10.76 -7.54
N ASN A 14 -6.11 11.33 -8.71
CA ASN A 14 -6.57 12.71 -8.87
C ASN A 14 -5.66 13.74 -8.19
N LEU A 15 -4.35 13.48 -8.21
CA LEU A 15 -3.35 14.39 -7.66
C LEU A 15 -2.85 15.35 -8.72
N ASP A 16 -2.62 16.61 -8.30
CA ASP A 16 -1.91 17.59 -9.07
C ASP A 16 -0.40 17.24 -9.07
N GLU A 17 0.21 17.14 -10.24
CA GLU A 17 1.64 16.84 -10.36
C GLU A 17 2.53 17.90 -9.69
N GLU A 18 2.07 19.14 -9.61
CA GLU A 18 2.79 20.24 -8.94
C GLU A 18 2.92 20.06 -7.43
N ILE A 19 2.15 19.13 -6.82
CA ILE A 19 2.29 18.78 -5.40
C ILE A 19 3.72 18.41 -5.05
N PHE A 20 4.38 17.65 -5.91
CA PHE A 20 5.73 17.14 -5.65
C PHE A 20 6.80 18.23 -5.66
N ASP A 21 6.53 19.38 -6.29
CA ASP A 21 7.43 20.53 -6.29
C ASP A 21 7.24 21.42 -5.05
N ASN A 22 6.07 21.35 -4.41
CA ASN A 22 5.68 22.25 -3.31
C ASN A 22 5.69 21.59 -1.93
N TRP A 23 5.69 20.25 -1.87
CA TRP A 23 5.68 19.51 -0.62
C TRP A 23 6.91 18.62 -0.50
N ASN A 24 7.55 18.69 0.66
CA ASN A 24 8.59 17.72 1.03
C ASN A 24 7.95 16.48 1.62
N ILE A 25 8.44 15.33 1.20
CA ILE A 25 7.97 14.05 1.69
C ILE A 25 9.07 13.41 2.54
N HIS A 26 8.75 13.12 3.78
CA HIS A 26 9.62 12.39 4.68
C HIS A 26 8.98 11.04 5.03
N VAL A 27 9.72 9.97 4.79
CA VAL A 27 9.29 8.61 5.16
C VAL A 27 10.15 8.12 6.32
N HIS A 28 9.52 7.80 7.42
CA HIS A 28 10.16 7.18 8.57
C HIS A 28 9.63 5.77 8.75
N VAL A 29 10.53 4.81 8.70
CA VAL A 29 10.23 3.41 9.01
C VAL A 29 10.86 3.11 10.37
N PRO A 30 10.07 3.05 11.44
CA PRO A 30 10.62 2.77 12.75
C PRO A 30 11.23 1.37 12.76
N GLU A 31 12.50 1.28 13.13
CA GLU A 31 13.19 0.01 13.25
C GLU A 31 12.76 -0.69 14.54
N GLY A 32 12.31 -1.93 14.39
CA GLY A 32 12.23 -2.84 15.52
C GLY A 32 13.62 -3.36 15.90
N ALA A 33 13.68 -4.17 16.93
CA ALA A 33 14.95 -4.75 17.42
C ALA A 33 15.68 -5.62 16.38
N ILE A 34 15.01 -6.02 15.30
CA ILE A 34 15.57 -6.84 14.23
C ILE A 34 15.44 -6.05 12.92
N PRO A 35 16.57 -5.65 12.30
CA PRO A 35 16.52 -5.05 10.97
C PRO A 35 15.87 -6.00 9.97
N LYS A 36 14.92 -5.50 9.21
CA LYS A 36 14.29 -6.23 8.11
C LYS A 36 14.57 -5.49 6.82
N ASP A 37 15.46 -6.06 6.05
CA ASP A 37 15.73 -5.60 4.70
C ASP A 37 14.89 -6.40 3.73
N GLY A 38 14.34 -5.73 2.74
CA GLY A 38 13.68 -6.41 1.65
C GLY A 38 12.63 -5.57 0.94
N PRO A 39 12.36 -5.91 -0.33
CA PRO A 39 11.46 -5.16 -1.18
C PRO A 39 9.97 -5.43 -0.88
N SER A 40 9.65 -6.32 0.05
CA SER A 40 8.28 -6.80 0.29
C SER A 40 7.32 -5.75 0.85
N ALA A 41 7.84 -4.61 1.30
CA ALA A 41 7.05 -3.47 1.76
C ALA A 41 6.66 -2.49 0.63
N GLY A 42 6.98 -2.80 -0.62
CA GLY A 42 6.76 -1.88 -1.74
C GLY A 42 5.33 -1.40 -1.87
N ILE A 43 4.36 -2.31 -1.85
CA ILE A 43 2.93 -1.93 -1.93
C ILE A 43 2.46 -1.18 -0.69
N THR A 44 3.00 -1.50 0.48
CA THR A 44 2.69 -0.79 1.73
C THR A 44 3.19 0.65 1.68
N MET A 45 4.41 0.86 1.20
CA MET A 45 4.98 2.20 1.03
C MET A 45 4.18 3.02 0.03
N ALA A 46 3.83 2.44 -1.11
CA ALA A 46 3.02 3.10 -2.13
C ALA A 46 1.64 3.49 -1.59
N THR A 47 0.98 2.59 -0.85
CA THR A 47 -0.33 2.85 -0.25
C THR A 47 -0.25 3.95 0.82
N SER A 48 0.78 3.91 1.66
CA SER A 48 1.00 4.93 2.69
C SER A 48 1.19 6.32 2.08
N LEU A 49 2.02 6.43 1.05
CA LEU A 49 2.22 7.68 0.32
C LEU A 49 0.93 8.16 -0.37
N ALA A 50 0.22 7.26 -1.03
CA ALA A 50 -1.05 7.58 -1.67
C ALA A 50 -2.09 8.07 -0.66
N SER A 51 -2.18 7.44 0.49
CA SER A 51 -3.07 7.86 1.58
C SER A 51 -2.72 9.26 2.09
N ALA A 52 -1.44 9.52 2.33
CA ALA A 52 -0.99 10.84 2.80
C ALA A 52 -1.27 11.96 1.78
N LEU A 53 -1.00 11.70 0.50
CA LEU A 53 -1.18 12.70 -0.56
C LEU A 53 -2.65 12.94 -0.92
N THR A 54 -3.48 11.92 -0.84
CA THR A 54 -4.93 12.03 -1.09
C THR A 54 -5.73 12.40 0.15
N GLN A 55 -5.13 12.28 1.33
CA GLN A 55 -5.82 12.42 2.63
C GLN A 55 -6.97 11.42 2.83
N ARG A 56 -6.93 10.31 2.10
CA ARG A 56 -7.92 9.22 2.19
C ARG A 56 -7.44 8.18 3.19
N LYS A 57 -8.36 7.69 4.01
CA LYS A 57 -8.06 6.65 4.99
C LYS A 57 -7.76 5.31 4.32
N VAL A 58 -6.84 4.57 4.90
CA VAL A 58 -6.61 3.17 4.58
C VAL A 58 -7.60 2.30 5.35
N LYS A 59 -8.11 1.25 4.72
CA LYS A 59 -9.03 0.29 5.32
C LYS A 59 -8.42 -0.34 6.57
N ALA A 60 -9.22 -0.43 7.65
CA ALA A 60 -8.81 -1.05 8.90
C ALA A 60 -8.69 -2.58 8.78
N ASN A 61 -7.89 -3.19 9.65
CA ASN A 61 -7.68 -4.63 9.73
C ASN A 61 -7.18 -5.27 8.42
N LEU A 62 -6.43 -4.49 7.64
CA LEU A 62 -5.84 -4.86 6.38
C LEU A 62 -4.32 -4.96 6.53
N ALA A 63 -3.74 -6.04 6.06
CA ALA A 63 -2.30 -6.19 5.88
C ALA A 63 -1.98 -6.37 4.39
N MET A 64 -0.75 -6.10 4.03
CA MET A 64 -0.31 -6.30 2.66
C MET A 64 1.17 -6.63 2.58
N THR A 65 1.55 -7.35 1.55
CA THR A 65 2.93 -7.65 1.23
C THR A 65 3.09 -7.78 -0.28
N GLY A 66 4.14 -7.21 -0.82
CA GLY A 66 4.41 -7.24 -2.25
C GLY A 66 5.51 -6.27 -2.63
N GLU A 67 6.36 -6.71 -3.53
CA GLU A 67 7.33 -5.86 -4.20
C GLU A 67 6.66 -5.17 -5.38
N ILE A 68 7.08 -3.95 -5.69
CA ILE A 68 6.57 -3.22 -6.87
C ILE A 68 7.67 -2.97 -7.88
N THR A 69 7.28 -2.93 -9.17
CA THR A 69 8.11 -2.41 -10.25
C THR A 69 7.77 -0.95 -10.55
N LEU A 70 8.62 -0.25 -11.27
CA LEU A 70 8.35 1.14 -11.72
C LEU A 70 7.07 1.25 -12.55
N ARG A 71 6.68 0.18 -13.24
CA ARG A 71 5.45 0.13 -14.02
C ARG A 71 4.20 -0.20 -13.21
N GLY A 72 4.38 -0.48 -11.91
CA GLY A 72 3.29 -0.79 -11.00
C GLY A 72 2.93 -2.26 -10.92
N LYS A 73 3.70 -3.17 -11.48
CA LYS A 73 3.49 -4.59 -11.29
C LYS A 73 3.78 -4.99 -9.85
N VAL A 74 2.92 -5.79 -9.25
CA VAL A 74 3.13 -6.38 -7.92
C VAL A 74 3.79 -7.74 -8.08
N LEU A 75 4.99 -7.87 -7.52
CA LEU A 75 5.79 -9.09 -7.59
C LEU A 75 5.59 -9.96 -6.33
N PRO A 76 5.72 -11.29 -6.48
CA PRO A 76 5.61 -12.21 -5.35
C PRO A 76 6.76 -12.02 -4.35
N VAL A 77 6.50 -12.40 -3.11
CA VAL A 77 7.44 -12.30 -1.99
C VAL A 77 7.60 -13.64 -1.29
N GLY A 78 8.66 -13.78 -0.51
CA GLY A 78 8.88 -14.95 0.33
C GLY A 78 8.26 -14.80 1.71
N GLY A 79 8.36 -15.86 2.53
CA GLY A 79 7.94 -15.84 3.91
C GLY A 79 6.42 -15.74 4.12
N ILE A 80 5.63 -16.22 3.18
CA ILE A 80 4.16 -16.06 3.22
C ILE A 80 3.55 -16.73 4.46
N LYS A 81 3.94 -17.94 4.79
CA LYS A 81 3.38 -18.65 5.95
C LYS A 81 3.58 -17.87 7.24
N GLU A 82 4.78 -17.41 7.50
CA GLU A 82 5.13 -16.62 8.68
C GLU A 82 4.36 -15.31 8.74
N LYS A 83 4.21 -14.65 7.60
CA LYS A 83 3.44 -13.40 7.47
C LYS A 83 1.97 -13.62 7.76
N ILE A 84 1.37 -14.69 7.25
CA ILE A 84 -0.03 -15.05 7.51
C ILE A 84 -0.27 -15.33 9.00
N LEU A 85 0.61 -16.12 9.63
CA LEU A 85 0.50 -16.41 11.04
C LEU A 85 0.63 -15.14 11.91
N ALA A 86 1.54 -14.25 11.55
CA ALA A 86 1.72 -12.96 12.23
C ALA A 86 0.48 -12.06 12.07
N ALA A 87 -0.07 -11.97 10.87
CA ALA A 87 -1.28 -11.19 10.59
C ALA A 87 -2.47 -11.72 11.39
N LYS A 88 -2.65 -13.02 11.43
CA LYS A 88 -3.73 -13.65 12.20
C LYS A 88 -3.63 -13.34 13.69
N ARG A 89 -2.42 -13.42 14.27
CA ARG A 89 -2.18 -13.06 15.67
C ARG A 89 -2.46 -11.58 15.96
N ALA A 90 -2.23 -10.71 14.98
CA ALA A 90 -2.49 -9.28 15.09
C ALA A 90 -3.97 -8.90 14.90
N GLY A 91 -4.85 -9.87 14.65
CA GLY A 91 -6.28 -9.60 14.43
C GLY A 91 -6.61 -9.06 13.03
N ILE A 92 -5.70 -9.21 12.08
CA ILE A 92 -5.94 -8.83 10.68
C ILE A 92 -7.03 -9.72 10.08
N LYS A 93 -7.86 -9.12 9.22
CA LYS A 93 -8.99 -9.81 8.56
C LYS A 93 -8.80 -9.99 7.07
N GLU A 94 -8.05 -9.09 6.43
CA GLU A 94 -7.84 -9.07 4.99
C GLU A 94 -6.35 -8.90 4.68
N ILE A 95 -5.88 -9.60 3.66
CA ILE A 95 -4.48 -9.55 3.25
C ILE A 95 -4.41 -9.38 1.75
N ILE A 96 -3.64 -8.39 1.31
CA ILE A 96 -3.33 -8.16 -0.11
C ILE A 96 -1.95 -8.73 -0.41
N MET A 97 -1.84 -9.48 -1.49
CA MET A 97 -0.57 -10.03 -1.97
C MET A 97 -0.57 -10.21 -3.48
N SER A 98 0.59 -10.45 -4.06
CA SER A 98 0.69 -10.81 -5.48
C SER A 98 -0.14 -12.05 -5.80
N ALA A 99 -0.80 -12.04 -6.94
CA ALA A 99 -1.50 -13.22 -7.46
C ALA A 99 -0.57 -14.43 -7.62
N GLU A 100 0.70 -14.19 -7.86
CA GLU A 100 1.72 -15.25 -7.94
C GLU A 100 2.04 -15.91 -6.58
N ASN A 101 1.60 -15.30 -5.47
CA ASN A 101 1.69 -15.91 -4.14
C ASN A 101 0.50 -16.79 -3.77
N LYS A 102 -0.52 -16.90 -4.62
CA LYS A 102 -1.66 -17.78 -4.35
C LYS A 102 -1.24 -19.22 -4.15
N LYS A 103 -0.26 -19.70 -4.90
CA LYS A 103 0.31 -21.04 -4.75
C LYS A 103 0.85 -21.30 -3.34
N ASN A 104 1.40 -20.28 -2.67
CA ASN A 104 1.90 -20.40 -1.31
C ASN A 104 0.75 -20.51 -0.29
N ILE A 105 -0.36 -19.84 -0.54
CA ILE A 105 -1.57 -19.95 0.29
C ILE A 105 -2.18 -21.34 0.14
N ASP A 106 -2.23 -21.88 -1.07
CA ASP A 106 -2.80 -23.20 -1.34
C ASP A 106 -2.03 -24.35 -0.62
N GLU A 107 -0.78 -24.10 -0.23
CA GLU A 107 0.04 -25.05 0.55
C GLU A 107 -0.18 -24.95 2.06
N ILE A 108 -0.91 -23.96 2.54
CA ILE A 108 -1.18 -23.74 3.98
C ILE A 108 -2.46 -24.47 4.37
N GLN A 109 -2.43 -25.14 5.52
CA GLN A 109 -3.62 -25.83 6.05
C GLN A 109 -4.75 -24.83 6.33
N ASP A 110 -5.97 -25.20 6.00
CA ASP A 110 -7.17 -24.35 6.09
C ASP A 110 -7.40 -23.79 7.49
N ILE A 111 -7.02 -24.50 8.53
CA ILE A 111 -7.17 -24.04 9.91
C ILE A 111 -6.43 -22.71 10.18
N TYR A 112 -5.30 -22.49 9.49
CA TYR A 112 -4.52 -21.25 9.63
C TYR A 112 -5.06 -20.11 8.77
N LEU A 113 -5.89 -20.42 7.77
CA LEU A 113 -6.48 -19.45 6.85
C LEU A 113 -7.86 -18.97 7.29
N LYS A 114 -8.47 -19.67 8.24
CA LYS A 114 -9.82 -19.38 8.70
C LYS A 114 -9.94 -17.94 9.23
N GLY A 115 -10.96 -17.25 8.77
CA GLY A 115 -11.22 -15.87 9.16
C GLY A 115 -10.43 -14.81 8.39
N LEU A 116 -9.59 -15.23 7.42
CA LEU A 116 -8.83 -14.35 6.56
C LEU A 116 -9.41 -14.32 5.16
N THR A 117 -9.48 -13.12 4.58
CA THR A 117 -9.81 -12.90 3.17
C THR A 117 -8.56 -12.48 2.44
N PHE A 118 -8.26 -13.12 1.32
CA PHE A 118 -7.08 -12.84 0.51
C PHE A 118 -7.47 -12.08 -0.76
N HIS A 119 -6.75 -11.01 -1.04
CA HIS A 119 -6.86 -10.24 -2.28
C HIS A 119 -5.59 -10.46 -3.09
N TYR A 120 -5.73 -11.15 -4.21
CA TYR A 120 -4.64 -11.43 -5.12
C TYR A 120 -4.59 -10.38 -6.22
N VAL A 121 -3.50 -9.67 -6.30
CA VAL A 121 -3.36 -8.52 -7.21
C VAL A 121 -2.17 -8.68 -8.14
N ASN A 122 -2.25 -8.04 -9.30
CA ASN A 122 -1.16 -7.99 -10.28
C ASN A 122 -0.57 -6.58 -10.43
N ASP A 123 -1.33 -5.55 -10.07
CA ASP A 123 -0.97 -4.15 -10.27
C ASP A 123 -1.28 -3.31 -9.02
N VAL A 124 -0.49 -2.27 -8.81
CA VAL A 124 -0.65 -1.33 -7.69
C VAL A 124 -2.01 -0.62 -7.72
N LYS A 125 -2.61 -0.41 -8.90
CA LYS A 125 -3.98 0.14 -9.01
C LYS A 125 -5.00 -0.70 -8.26
N GLU A 126 -4.88 -2.02 -8.35
CA GLU A 126 -5.77 -2.94 -7.63
C GLU A 126 -5.56 -2.83 -6.12
N VAL A 127 -4.32 -2.64 -5.67
CA VAL A 127 -4.01 -2.40 -4.26
C VAL A 127 -4.71 -1.15 -3.75
N PHE A 128 -4.61 -0.04 -4.48
CA PHE A 128 -5.27 1.22 -4.10
C PHE A 128 -6.79 1.10 -4.08
N ALA A 129 -7.37 0.39 -5.05
CA ALA A 129 -8.80 0.17 -5.11
C ALA A 129 -9.34 -0.59 -3.90
N ILE A 130 -8.55 -1.51 -3.35
CA ILE A 130 -8.92 -2.30 -2.17
C ILE A 130 -8.60 -1.53 -0.88
N ALA A 131 -7.41 -0.93 -0.78
CA ALA A 131 -6.87 -0.40 0.46
C ALA A 131 -7.34 1.01 0.79
N LEU A 132 -7.48 1.89 -0.20
CA LEU A 132 -7.88 3.27 0.02
C LEU A 132 -9.41 3.40 0.05
N THR A 133 -9.91 3.97 1.13
CA THR A 133 -11.34 4.30 1.25
C THR A 133 -11.64 5.64 0.58
N GLN A 134 -12.91 5.97 0.39
CA GLN A 134 -13.33 7.30 -0.07
C GLN A 134 -13.40 8.31 1.09
N GLU A 135 -13.33 7.83 2.32
CA GLU A 135 -13.37 8.67 3.51
C GLU A 135 -12.05 9.42 3.69
N LYS A 136 -12.16 10.74 3.85
CA LYS A 136 -11.00 11.57 4.18
C LYS A 136 -10.66 11.45 5.67
N VAL A 137 -9.38 11.67 5.99
CA VAL A 137 -8.93 11.76 7.38
C VAL A 137 -9.58 12.97 8.06
N ALA A 138 -9.68 12.95 9.39
CA ALA A 138 -10.11 14.12 10.16
C ALA A 138 -9.13 15.28 9.89
N ASP A 139 -9.68 16.49 9.76
CA ASP A 139 -8.89 17.69 9.45
C ASP A 139 -8.06 17.58 8.16
N ALA A 140 -8.61 16.92 7.14
CA ALA A 140 -7.96 16.75 5.86
C ALA A 140 -7.56 18.10 5.26
N ILE A 141 -6.31 18.18 4.79
CA ILE A 141 -5.78 19.37 4.13
C ILE A 141 -5.82 19.21 2.62
N ASP A 142 -6.05 20.31 1.92
CA ASP A 142 -5.95 20.35 0.48
C ASP A 142 -4.49 20.63 0.10
N LEU A 143 -3.84 19.62 -0.48
CA LEU A 143 -2.44 19.70 -0.92
C LEU A 143 -2.31 20.29 -2.33
N SER A 144 -3.42 20.56 -3.02
CA SER A 144 -3.38 21.12 -4.37
C SER A 144 -2.72 22.49 -4.37
N VAL A 145 -2.01 22.77 -5.46
CA VAL A 145 -1.40 24.08 -5.66
C VAL A 145 -2.49 25.06 -6.11
N LYS A 146 -2.77 26.08 -5.30
CA LYS A 146 -3.66 27.16 -5.71
C LYS A 146 -2.95 27.94 -6.82
N LYS A 147 -3.49 27.89 -8.04
CA LYS A 147 -3.07 28.81 -9.10
C LYS A 147 -3.36 30.23 -8.57
N ALA A 148 -2.32 31.06 -8.52
CA ALA A 148 -2.51 32.48 -8.28
C ALA A 148 -3.52 32.97 -9.31
N ASN A 149 -4.61 33.58 -8.87
CA ASN A 149 -5.55 34.22 -9.77
C ASN A 149 -4.75 35.21 -10.59
N GLN A 150 -4.67 34.98 -11.88
CA GLN A 150 -4.20 36.02 -12.79
C GLN A 150 -5.32 37.06 -12.81
N GLU A 151 -5.10 38.13 -12.07
CA GLU A 151 -5.81 39.40 -12.32
C GLU A 151 -5.37 39.99 -13.63
#